data_ca8b6bcc123e428212ac89678e1397f0
#
_entry.id   ca8b6bcc123e428212ac89678e1397f0
#
_cell.length_a   1.000
_cell.length_b   1.000
_cell.length_c   1.000
_cell.angle_alpha   90.00
_cell.angle_beta   90.00
_cell.angle_gamma   90.00
#
_symmetry.space_group_name_H-M   'P 1'
#
loop_
_entity.id
_entity.type
_entity.pdbx_description
1 polymer ?
#
loop_
_entity_poly.entity_id
_entity_poly.type
_entity_poly.pdbx_seq_one_letter_code
_entity_poly.pdbx_strand_id
1 'polypeptide(L)'
;IQKLSEKLLELLCENLGLEQGYLKQAFAGSNGPTFGTKVSAYPPCPRPDLVNGLRAHTDAGGIILLFQDDQVSGLQLLKDGEWVDVPPVRHAIVVNVGDQLEVITNGRYKSVMHRVLTRPDGNRMSIASFYNPGADAVIFPAPALVAAAADDEERAEAAYPRFVFEDYMNLYVRHKFEAKEPRFEAMKSAIATA
;
A
#
# COMPACT_ATOMS: atom_id res chain seq x y z
N ILE A 1 14.61 2.12 -8.77
CA ILE A 1 13.39 2.17 -7.95
C ILE A 1 12.59 3.42 -8.26
N GLN A 2 13.08 4.64 -7.96
CA GLN A 2 12.36 5.89 -8.14
C GLN A 2 11.74 6.04 -9.54
N LYS A 3 12.55 5.93 -10.59
CA LYS A 3 12.09 6.05 -11.98
C LYS A 3 10.97 5.07 -12.33
N LEU A 4 11.04 3.84 -11.81
CA LEU A 4 10.01 2.83 -12.04
C LEU A 4 8.72 3.19 -11.28
N SER A 5 8.82 3.59 -10.00
CA SER A 5 7.66 4.02 -9.23
C SER A 5 6.96 5.23 -9.86
N GLU A 6 7.73 6.25 -10.26
CA GLU A 6 7.17 7.42 -10.92
C GLU A 6 6.49 7.06 -12.25
N LYS A 7 7.08 6.14 -13.04
CA LYS A 7 6.45 5.66 -14.29
C LYS A 7 5.15 4.89 -14.02
N LEU A 8 5.12 4.09 -12.97
CA LEU A 8 3.89 3.41 -12.56
C LEU A 8 2.81 4.41 -12.12
N LEU A 9 3.17 5.46 -11.36
CA LEU A 9 2.22 6.51 -10.98
C LEU A 9 1.67 7.25 -12.20
N GLU A 10 2.48 7.51 -13.25
CA GLU A 10 2.01 8.08 -14.51
C GLU A 10 0.97 7.18 -15.20
N LEU A 11 1.26 5.87 -15.30
CA LEU A 11 0.33 4.91 -15.90
C LEU A 11 -0.96 4.77 -15.08
N LEU A 12 -0.87 4.87 -13.75
CA LEU A 12 -2.06 4.89 -12.89
C LEU A 12 -2.89 6.17 -13.11
N CYS A 13 -2.26 7.34 -13.28
CA CYS A 13 -2.98 8.57 -13.63
C CYS A 13 -3.71 8.42 -14.96
N GLU A 14 -3.05 7.90 -15.99
CA GLU A 14 -3.63 7.67 -17.30
C GLU A 14 -4.85 6.72 -17.21
N ASN A 15 -4.70 5.60 -16.51
CA ASN A 15 -5.78 4.62 -16.35
C ASN A 15 -6.98 5.15 -15.53
N LEU A 16 -6.75 6.12 -14.64
CA LEU A 16 -7.79 6.75 -13.82
C LEU A 16 -8.43 7.97 -14.49
N GLY A 17 -7.91 8.42 -15.63
CA GLY A 17 -8.32 9.68 -16.26
C GLY A 17 -7.92 10.92 -15.47
N LEU A 18 -6.87 10.82 -14.64
CA LEU A 18 -6.29 11.95 -13.93
C LEU A 18 -5.29 12.68 -14.81
N GLU A 19 -5.07 13.96 -14.50
CA GLU A 19 -4.01 14.75 -15.13
C GLU A 19 -2.65 14.07 -14.96
N GLN A 20 -1.83 14.12 -16.00
CA GLN A 20 -0.48 13.55 -15.98
C GLN A 20 0.34 14.17 -14.84
N GLY A 21 0.95 13.30 -14.02
CA GLY A 21 1.75 13.72 -12.87
C GLY A 21 0.95 14.01 -11.59
N TYR A 22 -0.38 13.94 -11.60
CA TYR A 22 -1.22 14.21 -10.43
C TYR A 22 -0.78 13.41 -9.19
N LEU A 23 -0.63 12.08 -9.31
CA LEU A 23 -0.23 11.23 -8.19
C LEU A 23 1.19 11.55 -7.69
N LYS A 24 2.10 11.89 -8.60
CA LYS A 24 3.46 12.31 -8.25
C LYS A 24 3.44 13.63 -7.47
N GLN A 25 2.61 14.58 -7.89
CA GLN A 25 2.44 15.86 -7.20
C GLN A 25 1.80 15.67 -5.83
N ALA A 26 0.78 14.81 -5.70
CA ALA A 26 0.16 14.48 -4.42
C ALA A 26 1.15 13.86 -3.42
N PHE A 27 2.21 13.21 -3.91
CA PHE A 27 3.27 12.62 -3.08
C PHE A 27 4.40 13.59 -2.74
N ALA A 28 4.48 14.77 -3.36
CA ALA A 28 5.67 15.59 -3.25
C ALA A 28 5.93 16.11 -1.83
N GLY A 29 4.91 16.66 -1.14
CA GLY A 29 5.15 17.41 0.10
C GLY A 29 6.15 18.56 -0.14
N SER A 30 6.76 19.09 0.90
CA SER A 30 7.76 20.18 0.80
C SER A 30 9.16 19.67 0.39
N ASN A 31 9.48 18.43 0.74
CA ASN A 31 10.83 17.86 0.55
C ASN A 31 10.86 16.70 -0.47
N GLY A 32 9.79 16.51 -1.20
CA GLY A 32 9.64 15.39 -2.13
C GLY A 32 9.24 14.08 -1.45
N PRO A 33 9.00 13.04 -2.27
CA PRO A 33 8.63 11.73 -1.78
C PRO A 33 9.77 11.08 -0.98
N THR A 34 9.40 10.17 -0.07
CA THR A 34 10.35 9.42 0.74
C THR A 34 10.55 8.00 0.21
N PHE A 35 11.73 7.45 0.47
CA PHE A 35 12.13 6.12 0.02
C PHE A 35 12.62 5.29 1.20
N GLY A 36 12.25 4.02 1.18
CA GLY A 36 12.73 3.05 2.14
C GLY A 36 12.96 1.70 1.46
N THR A 37 13.89 0.92 1.99
CA THR A 37 14.13 -0.44 1.53
C THR A 37 14.25 -1.37 2.72
N LYS A 38 13.50 -2.47 2.68
CA LYS A 38 13.53 -3.54 3.67
C LYS A 38 14.00 -4.83 3.02
N VAL A 39 15.08 -5.39 3.53
CA VAL A 39 15.55 -6.74 3.20
C VAL A 39 15.04 -7.69 4.27
N SER A 40 14.39 -8.78 3.85
CA SER A 40 13.84 -9.79 4.74
C SER A 40 14.36 -11.17 4.37
N ALA A 41 14.84 -11.90 5.37
CA ALA A 41 15.24 -13.29 5.25
C ALA A 41 14.30 -14.14 6.12
N TYR A 42 13.77 -15.20 5.54
CA TYR A 42 12.87 -16.15 6.18
C TYR A 42 13.53 -17.54 6.11
N PRO A 43 14.26 -17.95 7.16
CA PRO A 43 14.91 -19.26 7.17
C PRO A 43 13.89 -20.40 7.18
N PRO A 44 14.28 -21.63 6.86
CA PRO A 44 13.44 -22.81 6.99
C PRO A 44 12.86 -22.91 8.41
N CYS A 45 11.57 -23.16 8.50
CA CYS A 45 10.86 -23.24 9.77
C CYS A 45 10.32 -24.66 9.98
N PRO A 46 10.73 -25.40 11.03
CA PRO A 46 10.27 -26.76 11.28
C PRO A 46 8.78 -26.86 11.65
N ARG A 47 8.19 -25.75 12.08
CA ARG A 47 6.77 -25.65 12.49
C ARG A 47 6.09 -24.45 11.82
N PRO A 48 5.92 -24.46 10.47
CA PRO A 48 5.34 -23.34 9.73
C PRO A 48 3.85 -23.12 10.06
N ASP A 49 3.19 -24.12 10.62
CA ASP A 49 1.83 -24.05 11.16
C ASP A 49 1.69 -23.11 12.38
N LEU A 50 2.76 -22.89 13.12
CA LEU A 50 2.80 -22.05 14.32
C LEU A 50 3.44 -20.66 14.12
N VAL A 51 4.13 -20.45 12.99
CA VAL A 51 4.97 -19.26 12.78
C VAL A 51 4.65 -18.58 11.46
N ASN A 52 4.19 -17.34 11.52
CA ASN A 52 4.11 -16.49 10.34
C ASN A 52 5.47 -15.82 10.10
N GLY A 53 5.94 -15.81 8.86
CA GLY A 53 7.13 -15.04 8.46
C GLY A 53 6.89 -13.53 8.60
N LEU A 54 5.70 -13.09 8.19
CA LEU A 54 5.22 -11.73 8.42
C LEU A 54 3.70 -11.78 8.63
N ARG A 55 3.23 -11.20 9.74
CA ARG A 55 1.80 -11.13 10.04
C ARG A 55 1.02 -10.35 8.98
N ALA A 56 -0.26 -10.66 8.85
CA ALA A 56 -1.16 -9.95 7.96
C ALA A 56 -1.18 -8.44 8.25
N HIS A 57 -1.06 -7.63 7.20
CA HIS A 57 -1.07 -6.16 7.26
C HIS A 57 -1.36 -5.58 5.88
N THR A 58 -1.70 -4.30 5.83
CA THR A 58 -1.61 -3.46 4.62
C THR A 58 -0.35 -2.62 4.68
N ASP A 59 0.10 -2.11 3.56
CA ASP A 59 1.23 -1.19 3.49
C ASP A 59 0.76 0.26 3.63
N ALA A 60 1.32 0.98 4.60
CA ALA A 60 0.92 2.37 4.91
C ALA A 60 1.27 3.39 3.83
N GLY A 61 2.20 3.06 2.95
CA GLY A 61 2.78 4.01 1.99
C GLY A 61 2.02 4.16 0.67
N GLY A 62 2.76 4.47 -0.37
CA GLY A 62 2.23 4.69 -1.71
C GLY A 62 2.33 3.46 -2.62
N ILE A 63 3.48 3.24 -3.21
CA ILE A 63 3.79 2.10 -4.08
C ILE A 63 4.93 1.29 -3.48
N ILE A 64 4.79 -0.03 -3.50
CA ILE A 64 5.81 -0.95 -3.02
C ILE A 64 6.25 -1.85 -4.16
N LEU A 65 7.55 -1.88 -4.41
CA LEU A 65 8.19 -2.75 -5.38
C LEU A 65 8.87 -3.88 -4.64
N LEU A 66 8.28 -5.08 -4.72
CA LEU A 66 8.78 -6.26 -4.04
C LEU A 66 9.52 -7.17 -5.04
N PHE A 67 10.82 -7.25 -4.88
CA PHE A 67 11.64 -8.29 -5.47
C PHE A 67 11.76 -9.45 -4.48
N GLN A 68 11.27 -10.62 -4.85
CA GLN A 68 11.24 -11.80 -3.99
C GLN A 68 12.03 -12.97 -4.62
N ASP A 69 12.39 -13.91 -3.76
CA ASP A 69 12.94 -15.19 -4.18
C ASP A 69 12.11 -15.81 -5.31
N ASP A 70 12.78 -16.43 -6.29
CA ASP A 70 12.15 -17.02 -7.46
C ASP A 70 11.91 -18.56 -7.32
N GLN A 71 12.30 -19.15 -6.19
CA GLN A 71 12.17 -20.58 -5.89
C GLN A 71 11.18 -20.83 -4.74
N VAL A 72 11.28 -20.04 -3.66
CA VAL A 72 10.53 -20.29 -2.44
C VAL A 72 9.33 -19.36 -2.34
N SER A 73 8.12 -19.91 -2.40
CA SER A 73 6.87 -19.18 -2.20
C SER A 73 6.67 -18.80 -0.73
N GLY A 74 5.66 -17.97 -0.46
CA GLY A 74 5.29 -17.62 0.91
C GLY A 74 4.44 -16.36 1.01
N LEU A 75 4.47 -15.49 -0.01
CA LEU A 75 3.60 -14.32 -0.06
C LEU A 75 2.17 -14.74 -0.35
N GLN A 76 1.23 -14.25 0.44
CA GLN A 76 -0.21 -14.41 0.23
C GLN A 76 -0.93 -13.08 0.29
N LEU A 77 -1.94 -12.91 -0.56
CA LEU A 77 -2.86 -11.76 -0.57
C LEU A 77 -4.24 -12.22 -0.11
N LEU A 78 -4.94 -11.38 0.64
CA LEU A 78 -6.33 -11.61 1.00
C LEU A 78 -7.25 -11.08 -0.12
N LYS A 79 -7.97 -11.98 -0.78
CA LYS A 79 -8.93 -11.66 -1.84
C LYS A 79 -10.27 -12.33 -1.52
N ASP A 80 -11.33 -11.54 -1.46
CA ASP A 80 -12.69 -12.03 -1.24
C ASP A 80 -12.84 -12.94 0.00
N GLY A 81 -12.07 -12.63 1.06
CA GLY A 81 -12.03 -13.40 2.32
C GLY A 81 -11.11 -14.61 2.31
N GLU A 82 -10.47 -14.93 1.19
CA GLU A 82 -9.56 -16.07 1.04
C GLU A 82 -8.11 -15.63 0.84
N TRP A 83 -7.17 -16.41 1.40
CA TRP A 83 -5.75 -16.19 1.19
C TRP A 83 -5.28 -16.86 -0.11
N VAL A 84 -4.83 -16.04 -1.05
CA VAL A 84 -4.34 -16.46 -2.36
C VAL A 84 -2.82 -16.37 -2.40
N ASP A 85 -2.15 -17.45 -2.81
CA ASP A 85 -0.70 -17.46 -3.00
C ASP A 85 -0.29 -16.57 -4.18
N VAL A 86 0.79 -15.81 -3.98
CA VAL A 86 1.50 -15.12 -5.05
C VAL A 86 2.72 -15.96 -5.43
N PRO A 87 2.63 -16.76 -6.50
CA PRO A 87 3.73 -17.64 -6.88
C PRO A 87 4.97 -16.82 -7.23
N PRO A 88 6.17 -17.30 -6.90
CA PRO A 88 7.39 -16.68 -7.36
C PRO A 88 7.49 -16.76 -8.88
N VAL A 89 7.89 -15.65 -9.48
CA VAL A 89 8.13 -15.55 -10.92
C VAL A 89 9.54 -14.98 -11.12
N ARG A 90 10.36 -15.72 -11.83
CA ARG A 90 11.75 -15.33 -12.08
C ARG A 90 11.81 -13.98 -12.82
N HIS A 91 12.70 -13.11 -12.38
CA HIS A 91 12.90 -11.75 -12.94
C HIS A 91 11.67 -10.83 -12.86
N ALA A 92 10.67 -11.16 -12.06
CA ALA A 92 9.51 -10.32 -11.83
C ALA A 92 9.67 -9.45 -10.57
N ILE A 93 8.96 -8.33 -10.58
CA ILE A 93 8.74 -7.47 -9.41
C ILE A 93 7.24 -7.49 -9.13
N VAL A 94 6.86 -7.83 -7.91
CA VAL A 94 5.46 -7.67 -7.45
C VAL A 94 5.27 -6.20 -7.08
N VAL A 95 4.21 -5.59 -7.60
CA VAL A 95 3.86 -4.20 -7.31
C VAL A 95 2.64 -4.18 -6.41
N ASN A 96 2.79 -3.65 -5.19
CA ASN A 96 1.68 -3.47 -4.26
C ASN A 96 1.26 -1.99 -4.22
N VAL A 97 -0.05 -1.78 -4.15
CA VAL A 97 -0.67 -0.49 -3.85
C VAL A 97 -0.78 -0.36 -2.33
N GLY A 98 -0.31 0.76 -1.80
CA GLY A 98 -0.42 1.07 -0.37
C GLY A 98 -1.64 1.94 -0.03
N ASP A 99 -1.84 2.16 1.27
CA ASP A 99 -3.01 2.86 1.83
C ASP A 99 -3.17 4.28 1.26
N GLN A 100 -2.07 4.99 0.95
CA GLN A 100 -2.16 6.36 0.43
C GLN A 100 -2.71 6.42 -1.00
N LEU A 101 -2.36 5.47 -1.85
CA LEU A 101 -2.95 5.37 -3.19
C LEU A 101 -4.42 4.96 -3.12
N GLU A 102 -4.81 4.11 -2.17
CA GLU A 102 -6.22 3.79 -1.95
C GLU A 102 -7.01 5.05 -1.61
N VAL A 103 -6.50 5.89 -0.69
CA VAL A 103 -7.14 7.16 -0.33
C VAL A 103 -7.26 8.09 -1.54
N ILE A 104 -6.13 8.38 -2.22
CA ILE A 104 -6.10 9.34 -3.33
C ILE A 104 -7.00 8.88 -4.48
N THR A 105 -7.07 7.57 -4.73
CA THR A 105 -7.91 7.01 -5.79
C THR A 105 -9.37 6.80 -5.38
N ASN A 106 -9.77 7.32 -4.21
CA ASN A 106 -11.10 7.14 -3.62
C ASN A 106 -11.54 5.67 -3.63
N GLY A 107 -10.61 4.76 -3.32
CA GLY A 107 -10.82 3.33 -3.23
C GLY A 107 -10.91 2.57 -4.57
N ARG A 108 -10.64 3.21 -5.72
CA ARG A 108 -10.59 2.51 -7.02
C ARG A 108 -9.43 1.51 -7.08
N TYR A 109 -8.30 1.83 -6.46
CA TYR A 109 -7.23 0.88 -6.19
C TYR A 109 -7.19 0.59 -4.69
N LYS A 110 -7.16 -0.69 -4.33
CA LYS A 110 -7.18 -1.13 -2.94
C LYS A 110 -5.78 -1.49 -2.45
N SER A 111 -5.45 -1.03 -1.25
CA SER A 111 -4.33 -1.56 -0.47
C SER A 111 -4.74 -2.92 0.09
N VAL A 112 -4.11 -3.98 -0.39
CA VAL A 112 -4.53 -5.35 -0.10
C VAL A 112 -3.82 -5.88 1.14
N MET A 113 -4.60 -6.50 2.04
CA MET A 113 -4.07 -7.25 3.17
C MET A 113 -3.20 -8.39 2.64
N HIS A 114 -1.97 -8.49 3.15
CA HIS A 114 -1.04 -9.53 2.73
C HIS A 114 -0.22 -10.04 3.93
N ARG A 115 0.33 -11.25 3.77
CA ARG A 115 1.17 -11.91 4.77
C ARG A 115 2.27 -12.73 4.12
N VAL A 116 3.26 -13.14 4.90
CA VAL A 116 4.28 -14.09 4.46
C VAL A 116 4.26 -15.29 5.37
N LEU A 117 4.12 -16.47 4.78
CA LEU A 117 4.26 -17.75 5.47
C LEU A 117 5.71 -18.17 5.50
N THR A 118 6.12 -18.83 6.57
CA THR A 118 7.38 -19.59 6.61
C THR A 118 7.22 -20.93 5.88
N ARG A 119 8.34 -21.51 5.44
CA ARG A 119 8.38 -22.82 4.76
C ARG A 119 9.31 -23.75 5.51
N PRO A 120 9.04 -25.07 5.51
CA PRO A 120 9.92 -26.03 6.20
C PRO A 120 11.20 -26.34 5.43
N ASP A 121 11.18 -26.18 4.12
CA ASP A 121 12.15 -26.71 3.15
C ASP A 121 12.86 -25.63 2.32
N GLY A 122 12.69 -24.36 2.66
CA GLY A 122 13.27 -23.27 1.88
C GLY A 122 13.68 -22.05 2.67
N ASN A 123 14.77 -21.43 2.26
CA ASN A 123 15.20 -20.12 2.73
C ASN A 123 14.74 -19.07 1.73
N ARG A 124 13.73 -18.28 2.10
CA ARG A 124 13.19 -17.22 1.26
C ARG A 124 13.82 -15.89 1.59
N MET A 125 14.20 -15.13 0.57
CA MET A 125 14.61 -13.73 0.70
C MET A 125 13.67 -12.81 -0.09
N SER A 126 13.52 -11.59 0.37
CA SER A 126 12.84 -10.53 -0.38
C SER A 126 13.40 -9.15 -0.08
N ILE A 127 13.32 -8.26 -1.06
CA ILE A 127 13.66 -6.85 -0.96
C ILE A 127 12.42 -6.06 -1.32
N ALA A 128 11.85 -5.37 -0.34
CA ALA A 128 10.72 -4.47 -0.54
C ALA A 128 11.23 -3.03 -0.57
N SER A 129 10.95 -2.33 -1.65
CA SER A 129 11.30 -0.92 -1.81
C SER A 129 10.02 -0.09 -1.82
N PHE A 130 9.94 0.85 -0.89
CA PHE A 130 8.78 1.70 -0.64
C PHE A 130 9.00 3.06 -1.28
N TYR A 131 8.06 3.51 -2.09
CA TYR A 131 7.96 4.88 -2.58
C TYR A 131 6.74 5.51 -1.90
N ASN A 132 6.99 6.41 -0.98
CA ASN A 132 5.98 6.99 -0.11
C ASN A 132 5.84 8.49 -0.35
N PRO A 133 4.71 9.11 0.05
CA PRO A 133 4.60 10.56 0.12
C PRO A 133 5.68 11.19 1.00
N GLY A 134 5.94 12.48 0.78
CA GLY A 134 6.67 13.31 1.73
C GLY A 134 5.94 13.37 3.08
N ALA A 135 6.67 13.53 4.18
CA ALA A 135 6.10 13.50 5.52
C ALA A 135 4.93 14.48 5.70
N ASP A 136 5.08 15.67 5.15
CA ASP A 136 4.10 16.76 5.19
C ASP A 136 3.11 16.78 4.00
N ALA A 137 3.15 15.76 3.14
CA ALA A 137 2.20 15.65 2.03
C ALA A 137 0.78 15.50 2.55
N VAL A 138 -0.13 16.30 2.02
CA VAL A 138 -1.55 16.23 2.35
C VAL A 138 -2.25 15.24 1.44
N ILE A 139 -2.77 14.19 2.02
CA ILE A 139 -3.41 13.07 1.33
C ILE A 139 -4.93 13.21 1.43
N PHE A 140 -5.62 13.10 0.31
CA PHE A 140 -7.08 13.16 0.20
C PHE A 140 -7.53 12.57 -1.14
N PRO A 141 -8.80 12.15 -1.27
CA PRO A 141 -9.34 11.68 -2.53
C PRO A 141 -9.23 12.71 -3.64
N ALA A 142 -8.77 12.30 -4.81
CA ALA A 142 -8.66 13.17 -5.98
C ALA A 142 -10.04 13.73 -6.36
N PRO A 143 -10.24 15.07 -6.42
CA PRO A 143 -11.56 15.67 -6.66
C PRO A 143 -12.21 15.18 -7.96
N ALA A 144 -11.42 14.96 -9.01
CA ALA A 144 -11.90 14.43 -10.28
C ALA A 144 -12.50 13.02 -10.15
N LEU A 145 -11.96 12.19 -9.25
CA LEU A 145 -12.46 10.83 -9.02
C LEU A 145 -13.70 10.82 -8.12
N VAL A 146 -13.81 11.78 -7.20
CA VAL A 146 -15.03 11.99 -6.39
C VAL A 146 -16.16 12.48 -7.30
N ALA A 147 -15.91 13.50 -8.12
CA ALA A 147 -16.90 14.04 -9.07
C ALA A 147 -17.38 12.98 -10.08
N ALA A 148 -16.45 12.15 -10.61
CA ALA A 148 -16.81 11.08 -11.53
C ALA A 148 -17.58 9.91 -10.88
N ALA A 149 -17.67 9.89 -9.55
CA ALA A 149 -18.48 8.92 -8.81
C ALA A 149 -19.89 9.46 -8.47
N ALA A 150 -20.16 10.74 -8.76
CA ALA A 150 -21.44 11.39 -8.44
C ALA A 150 -22.65 10.82 -9.21
N ASP A 151 -22.41 10.13 -10.33
CA ASP A 151 -23.45 9.38 -11.06
C ASP A 151 -23.81 8.03 -10.40
N ASP A 152 -23.06 7.60 -9.42
CA ASP A 152 -23.26 6.40 -8.60
C ASP A 152 -23.58 6.87 -7.16
N GLU A 153 -24.87 6.89 -6.79
CA GLU A 153 -25.36 7.45 -5.51
C GLU A 153 -24.65 6.86 -4.27
N GLU A 154 -24.12 5.63 -4.35
CA GLU A 154 -23.35 4.97 -3.30
C GLU A 154 -21.91 5.52 -3.14
N ARG A 155 -21.38 6.23 -4.16
CA ARG A 155 -19.98 6.70 -4.23
C ARG A 155 -19.82 8.21 -4.39
N ALA A 156 -20.91 8.95 -4.37
CA ALA A 156 -20.93 10.42 -4.61
C ALA A 156 -20.15 11.25 -3.58
N GLU A 157 -19.76 10.64 -2.46
CA GLU A 157 -18.97 11.31 -1.41
C GLU A 157 -17.51 10.82 -1.38
N ALA A 158 -16.64 11.66 -0.83
CA ALA A 158 -15.27 11.26 -0.53
C ALA A 158 -15.26 10.16 0.55
N ALA A 159 -14.94 8.92 0.13
CA ALA A 159 -14.96 7.76 1.03
C ALA A 159 -13.87 7.84 2.12
N TYR A 160 -12.86 8.68 1.93
CA TYR A 160 -11.69 8.79 2.81
C TYR A 160 -11.49 10.21 3.30
N PRO A 161 -10.89 10.38 4.51
CA PRO A 161 -10.58 11.69 5.07
C PRO A 161 -9.40 12.37 4.37
N ARG A 162 -9.23 13.66 4.64
CA ARG A 162 -8.03 14.44 4.31
C ARG A 162 -7.11 14.44 5.53
N PHE A 163 -5.82 14.15 5.37
CA PHE A 163 -4.85 14.14 6.47
C PHE A 163 -3.42 14.37 5.97
N VAL A 164 -2.50 14.66 6.89
CA VAL A 164 -1.06 14.69 6.62
C VAL A 164 -0.49 13.29 6.71
N PHE A 165 0.40 12.92 5.78
CA PHE A 165 0.96 11.57 5.72
C PHE A 165 1.68 11.15 7.01
N GLU A 166 2.43 12.05 7.65
CA GLU A 166 3.12 11.78 8.92
C GLU A 166 2.15 11.42 10.04
N ASP A 167 0.99 12.08 10.12
CA ASP A 167 -0.04 11.76 11.12
C ASP A 167 -0.59 10.35 10.93
N TYR A 168 -0.82 9.96 9.68
CA TYR A 168 -1.21 8.59 9.36
C TYR A 168 -0.12 7.58 9.73
N MET A 169 1.15 7.88 9.46
CA MET A 169 2.28 7.02 9.83
C MET A 169 2.41 6.84 11.33
N ASN A 170 2.20 7.90 12.11
CA ASN A 170 2.21 7.84 13.58
C ASN A 170 1.13 6.90 14.13
N LEU A 171 -0.05 6.92 13.51
CA LEU A 171 -1.13 5.99 13.86
C LEU A 171 -0.82 4.56 13.38
N TYR A 172 -0.32 4.41 12.15
CA TYR A 172 0.03 3.12 11.57
C TYR A 172 1.05 2.35 12.40
N VAL A 173 2.09 2.99 12.92
CA VAL A 173 3.11 2.32 13.75
C VAL A 173 2.49 1.64 14.97
N ARG A 174 1.43 2.19 15.54
CA ARG A 174 0.71 1.64 16.70
C ARG A 174 -0.24 0.49 16.32
N HIS A 175 -0.83 0.54 15.10
CA HIS A 175 -1.92 -0.34 14.64
C HIS A 175 -1.58 -1.12 13.36
N LYS A 176 -0.29 -1.34 13.10
CA LYS A 176 0.21 -1.93 11.85
C LYS A 176 -0.45 -3.25 11.45
N PHE A 177 -0.74 -4.10 12.43
CA PHE A 177 -1.26 -5.46 12.21
C PHE A 177 -2.77 -5.58 12.44
N GLU A 178 -3.44 -4.44 12.52
CA GLU A 178 -4.89 -4.33 12.61
C GLU A 178 -5.46 -4.00 11.23
N ALA A 179 -6.78 -4.09 11.10
CA ALA A 179 -7.49 -3.64 9.90
C ALA A 179 -7.23 -2.15 9.65
N LYS A 180 -7.24 -1.72 8.39
CA LYS A 180 -6.93 -0.32 8.02
C LYS A 180 -8.11 0.63 8.20
N GLU A 181 -9.33 0.13 8.14
CA GLU A 181 -10.56 0.93 8.24
C GLU A 181 -10.61 1.76 9.54
N PRO A 182 -10.30 1.22 10.74
CA PRO A 182 -10.20 2.01 11.96
C PRO A 182 -9.16 3.13 11.89
N ARG A 183 -8.08 2.95 11.13
CA ARG A 183 -7.08 4.02 10.94
C ARG A 183 -7.65 5.19 10.14
N PHE A 184 -8.42 4.92 9.08
CA PHE A 184 -9.08 5.95 8.30
C PHE A 184 -10.16 6.68 9.11
N GLU A 185 -10.94 5.95 9.93
CA GLU A 185 -11.94 6.57 10.81
C GLU A 185 -11.30 7.45 11.89
N ALA A 186 -10.16 7.05 12.45
CA ALA A 186 -9.41 7.88 13.39
C ALA A 186 -8.92 9.18 12.75
N MET A 187 -8.51 9.15 11.47
CA MET A 187 -8.14 10.37 10.74
C MET A 187 -9.34 11.29 10.51
N LYS A 188 -10.55 10.78 10.27
CA LYS A 188 -11.78 11.61 10.21
C LYS A 188 -12.05 12.33 11.52
N SER A 189 -11.94 11.63 12.64
CA SER A 189 -12.21 12.17 13.97
C SER A 189 -11.22 13.26 14.39
N ALA A 190 -9.94 13.14 14.01
CA ALA A 190 -8.91 14.12 14.31
C ALA A 190 -9.16 15.49 13.62
N ILE A 191 -9.79 15.49 12.44
CA ILE A 191 -10.13 16.72 11.71
C ILE A 191 -11.34 17.45 12.33
N ALA A 192 -12.29 16.67 12.88
CA ALA A 192 -13.50 17.26 13.49
C ALA A 192 -13.22 17.99 14.82
N THR A 193 -12.03 17.81 15.40
CA THR A 193 -11.61 18.39 16.69
C THR A 193 -10.53 19.48 16.55
N ALA A 194 -10.06 19.79 15.34
CA ALA A 194 -9.08 20.84 15.05
C ALA A 194 -9.75 22.05 14.41
#